data_52e85ae604dbc6c2214db080b2cb708c
#
_entry.id   52e85ae604dbc6c2214db080b2cb708c
#
_cell.length_a   1.000
_cell.length_b   1.000
_cell.length_c   1.000
_cell.angle_alpha   90.00
_cell.angle_beta   90.00
_cell.angle_gamma   90.00
#
_symmetry.space_group_name_H-M   'P 1'
#
loop_
_entity.id
_entity.type
_entity.pdbx_description
1 polymer ?
#
loop_
_entity_poly.entity_id
_entity_poly.type
_entity_poly.pdbx_seq_one_letter_code
_entity_poly.pdbx_strand_id
1 'polypeptide(L)'
;VLILLYVFLLIPRLPRRDMSALTKVDYAHRGLWNAQRPENSLSAFRSAVDAGYGIELDVHRTKDGVLVVHHDDNLKRVCGVDRRIAQSTLAEVRACHLSGTDEVVPTFDEVLEAVGGRVPLIVELKVEQNVDSLCSAVRERMQHYNGLWCMESFDPRAVQWFRKNAPEIIRGQLAFGLGGEAAHKGVKPLTAFFISTLMQHV
;
A
#
# COMPACT_ATOMS: atom_id res chain seq x y z
N VAL A 1 30.22 -18.99 -6.86
CA VAL A 1 30.07 -17.80 -6.04
C VAL A 1 28.79 -17.06 -6.43
N LEU A 2 28.54 -16.70 -7.70
CA LEU A 2 27.34 -15.94 -8.13
C LEU A 2 26.02 -16.67 -7.84
N ILE A 3 25.97 -18.00 -8.05
CA ILE A 3 24.78 -18.82 -7.76
C ILE A 3 24.50 -18.85 -6.25
N LEU A 4 25.53 -19.00 -5.42
CA LEU A 4 25.37 -18.99 -3.97
C LEU A 4 24.92 -17.62 -3.45
N LEU A 5 25.47 -16.54 -3.99
CA LEU A 5 25.03 -15.18 -3.71
C LEU A 5 23.56 -14.98 -4.11
N TYR A 6 23.19 -15.45 -5.31
CA TYR A 6 21.80 -15.38 -5.78
C TYR A 6 20.84 -16.15 -4.87
N VAL A 7 21.18 -17.41 -4.51
CA VAL A 7 20.39 -18.22 -3.58
C VAL A 7 20.29 -17.52 -2.22
N PHE A 8 21.40 -16.99 -1.70
CA PHE A 8 21.41 -16.22 -0.44
C PHE A 8 20.46 -15.00 -0.50
N LEU A 9 20.47 -14.27 -1.62
CA LEU A 9 19.60 -13.13 -1.83
C LEU A 9 18.09 -13.51 -1.95
N LEU A 10 17.79 -14.76 -2.33
CA LEU A 10 16.41 -15.28 -2.39
C LEU A 10 15.91 -15.89 -1.07
N ILE A 11 16.79 -16.15 -0.12
CA ILE A 11 16.39 -16.75 1.17
C ILE A 11 15.60 -15.72 1.97
N PRO A 12 14.33 -16.02 2.36
CA PRO A 12 13.57 -15.12 3.20
C PRO A 12 14.24 -14.96 4.56
N ARG A 13 14.04 -13.81 5.18
CA ARG A 13 14.63 -13.51 6.49
C ARG A 13 14.29 -14.58 7.52
N LEU A 14 15.29 -15.04 8.26
CA LEU A 14 15.15 -15.94 9.39
C LEU A 14 15.31 -15.17 10.73
N PRO A 15 14.54 -15.50 11.78
CA PRO A 15 13.44 -16.47 11.77
C PRO A 15 12.23 -15.96 11.00
N ARG A 16 11.52 -16.87 10.32
CA ARG A 16 10.24 -16.53 9.65
C ARG A 16 9.22 -16.12 10.71
N ARG A 17 8.47 -15.06 10.44
CA ARG A 17 7.32 -14.70 11.25
C ARG A 17 6.14 -15.62 10.93
N ASP A 18 5.29 -15.86 11.93
CA ASP A 18 4.02 -16.52 11.69
C ASP A 18 3.10 -15.60 10.88
N MET A 19 2.80 -16.03 9.66
CA MET A 19 1.91 -15.34 8.72
C MET A 19 0.52 -15.97 8.70
N SER A 20 0.29 -17.02 9.49
CA SER A 20 -0.91 -17.87 9.39
C SER A 20 -2.21 -17.08 9.52
N ALA A 21 -2.24 -16.05 10.35
CA ALA A 21 -3.42 -15.21 10.53
C ALA A 21 -3.71 -14.32 9.30
N LEU A 22 -2.68 -13.84 8.60
CA LEU A 22 -2.83 -13.04 7.38
C LEU A 22 -3.16 -13.89 6.14
N THR A 23 -2.77 -15.18 6.12
CA THR A 23 -2.91 -16.05 4.95
C THR A 23 -4.17 -16.90 4.94
N LYS A 24 -5.05 -16.74 5.93
CA LYS A 24 -6.30 -17.51 6.06
C LYS A 24 -7.47 -16.99 5.25
N VAL A 25 -7.35 -15.80 4.68
CA VAL A 25 -8.40 -15.14 3.92
C VAL A 25 -7.88 -14.71 2.55
N ASP A 26 -8.77 -14.62 1.59
CA ASP A 26 -8.47 -13.97 0.32
C ASP A 26 -8.55 -12.45 0.48
N TYR A 27 -7.79 -11.71 -0.32
CA TYR A 27 -7.73 -10.24 -0.24
C TYR A 27 -8.37 -9.59 -1.46
N ALA A 28 -9.23 -8.63 -1.21
CA ALA A 28 -9.77 -7.73 -2.21
C ALA A 28 -8.75 -6.61 -2.49
N HIS A 29 -8.06 -6.67 -3.63
CA HIS A 29 -7.12 -5.65 -4.10
C HIS A 29 -7.83 -4.33 -4.34
N ARG A 30 -7.51 -3.30 -3.54
CA ARG A 30 -8.18 -1.98 -3.49
C ARG A 30 -9.66 -2.04 -3.10
N GLY A 31 -10.04 -3.05 -2.28
CA GLY A 31 -11.41 -3.33 -1.92
C GLY A 31 -12.18 -4.17 -2.96
N LEU A 32 -13.42 -4.55 -2.63
CA LEU A 32 -14.29 -5.32 -3.54
C LEU A 32 -15.03 -4.35 -4.48
N TRP A 33 -14.28 -3.78 -5.42
CA TRP A 33 -14.72 -2.73 -6.32
C TRP A 33 -15.37 -3.25 -7.61
N ASN A 34 -16.19 -2.39 -8.24
CA ASN A 34 -16.82 -2.60 -9.54
C ASN A 34 -17.16 -1.24 -10.19
N ALA A 35 -17.94 -1.24 -11.28
CA ALA A 35 -18.30 0.00 -11.97
C ALA A 35 -19.09 1.02 -11.11
N GLN A 36 -19.83 0.57 -10.08
CA GLN A 36 -20.62 1.42 -9.18
C GLN A 36 -19.89 1.72 -7.85
N ARG A 37 -18.86 0.97 -7.55
CA ARG A 37 -18.02 1.09 -6.35
C ARG A 37 -16.57 1.19 -6.78
N PRO A 38 -16.01 2.39 -6.90
CA PRO A 38 -14.64 2.59 -7.36
C PRO A 38 -13.59 1.90 -6.49
N GLU A 39 -12.44 1.59 -7.08
CA GLU A 39 -11.27 1.12 -6.33
C GLU A 39 -10.89 2.13 -5.23
N ASN A 40 -10.39 1.65 -4.10
CA ASN A 40 -9.98 2.46 -2.95
C ASN A 40 -11.09 3.41 -2.41
N SER A 41 -12.37 3.07 -2.60
CA SER A 41 -13.50 3.80 -2.05
C SER A 41 -14.05 3.17 -0.78
N LEU A 42 -14.76 3.95 0.05
CA LEU A 42 -15.38 3.43 1.27
C LEU A 42 -16.42 2.34 0.98
N SER A 43 -17.16 2.46 -0.12
CA SER A 43 -18.14 1.45 -0.51
C SER A 43 -17.48 0.13 -0.94
N ALA A 44 -16.34 0.19 -1.63
CA ALA A 44 -15.57 -1.00 -1.99
C ALA A 44 -14.99 -1.70 -0.76
N PHE A 45 -14.52 -0.95 0.23
CA PHE A 45 -14.01 -1.52 1.48
C PHE A 45 -15.12 -2.13 2.34
N ARG A 46 -16.26 -1.46 2.50
CA ARG A 46 -17.43 -2.03 3.19
C ARG A 46 -17.89 -3.33 2.54
N SER A 47 -17.96 -3.36 1.20
CA SER A 47 -18.29 -4.59 0.46
C SER A 47 -17.31 -5.73 0.70
N ALA A 48 -16.01 -5.45 0.78
CA ALA A 48 -14.99 -6.45 1.09
C ALA A 48 -15.17 -7.02 2.51
N VAL A 49 -15.41 -6.13 3.48
CA VAL A 49 -15.69 -6.50 4.87
C VAL A 49 -16.94 -7.39 4.98
N ASP A 50 -18.04 -6.99 4.33
CA ASP A 50 -19.30 -7.72 4.39
C ASP A 50 -19.21 -9.11 3.72
N ALA A 51 -18.32 -9.25 2.72
CA ALA A 51 -18.01 -10.53 2.07
C ALA A 51 -16.94 -11.36 2.81
N GLY A 52 -16.32 -10.84 3.88
CA GLY A 52 -15.30 -11.54 4.66
C GLY A 52 -13.91 -11.58 4.01
N TYR A 53 -13.65 -10.74 3.01
CA TYR A 53 -12.33 -10.60 2.40
C TYR A 53 -11.42 -9.71 3.25
N GLY A 54 -10.13 -10.06 3.36
CA GLY A 54 -9.09 -9.11 3.71
C GLY A 54 -9.03 -7.99 2.65
N ILE A 55 -8.42 -6.88 3.01
CA ILE A 55 -8.32 -5.71 2.12
C ILE A 55 -6.86 -5.35 1.91
N GLU A 56 -6.46 -5.19 0.66
CA GLU A 56 -5.27 -4.46 0.30
C GLU A 56 -5.67 -3.03 -0.09
N LEU A 57 -4.87 -2.05 0.32
CA LEU A 57 -5.14 -0.63 0.07
C LEU A 57 -3.85 0.19 0.02
N ASP A 58 -3.92 1.35 -0.66
CA ASP A 58 -2.79 2.20 -1.00
C ASP A 58 -2.82 3.53 -0.25
N VAL A 59 -1.80 3.86 0.54
CA VAL A 59 -1.76 5.07 1.36
C VAL A 59 -0.77 6.08 0.83
N HIS A 60 -1.27 7.30 0.59
CA HIS A 60 -0.51 8.51 0.28
C HIS A 60 -0.61 9.52 1.41
N ARG A 61 0.28 10.52 1.36
CA ARG A 61 0.23 11.68 2.25
C ARG A 61 0.05 12.96 1.46
N THR A 62 -0.99 13.73 1.78
CA THR A 62 -1.26 15.04 1.15
C THR A 62 -0.24 16.11 1.57
N LYS A 63 -0.25 17.25 0.87
CA LYS A 63 0.60 18.41 1.17
C LYS A 63 0.41 18.93 2.60
N ASP A 64 -0.81 18.94 3.10
CA ASP A 64 -1.18 19.35 4.48
C ASP A 64 -1.07 18.22 5.52
N GLY A 65 -0.50 17.07 5.10
CA GLY A 65 -0.08 16.01 6.02
C GLY A 65 -1.13 14.95 6.32
N VAL A 66 -2.30 14.99 5.69
CA VAL A 66 -3.35 13.99 5.90
C VAL A 66 -3.04 12.71 5.11
N LEU A 67 -3.29 11.55 5.71
CA LEU A 67 -3.21 10.27 5.02
C LEU A 67 -4.51 10.02 4.25
N VAL A 68 -4.39 9.71 2.97
CA VAL A 68 -5.49 9.40 2.05
C VAL A 68 -5.27 8.07 1.36
N VAL A 69 -6.36 7.43 0.91
CA VAL A 69 -6.28 6.11 0.26
C VAL A 69 -6.59 6.24 -1.23
N HIS A 70 -5.56 5.99 -2.05
CA HIS A 70 -5.62 6.06 -3.52
C HIS A 70 -4.41 5.34 -4.12
N HIS A 71 -4.55 4.70 -5.29
CA HIS A 71 -3.43 3.92 -5.86
C HIS A 71 -2.35 4.79 -6.52
N ASP A 72 -2.76 5.68 -7.44
CA ASP A 72 -1.82 6.46 -8.22
C ASP A 72 -1.32 7.70 -7.44
N ASP A 73 -0.15 8.21 -7.76
CA ASP A 73 0.36 9.48 -7.24
C ASP A 73 -0.42 10.70 -7.77
N ASN A 74 -1.23 10.48 -8.83
CA ASN A 74 -1.99 11.48 -9.54
C ASN A 74 -3.47 11.06 -9.69
N LEU A 75 -4.40 11.98 -9.50
CA LEU A 75 -5.84 11.74 -9.58
C LEU A 75 -6.39 11.54 -11.00
N LYS A 76 -5.55 11.62 -12.04
CA LYS A 76 -5.97 11.67 -13.46
C LYS A 76 -6.75 10.44 -13.90
N ARG A 77 -6.26 9.23 -13.59
CA ARG A 77 -6.87 7.98 -14.07
C ARG A 77 -8.25 7.75 -13.48
N VAL A 78 -8.39 7.95 -12.18
CA VAL A 78 -9.64 7.62 -11.45
C VAL A 78 -10.59 8.81 -11.34
N CYS A 79 -10.05 10.03 -11.21
CA CYS A 79 -10.88 11.24 -11.03
C CYS A 79 -10.91 12.15 -12.28
N GLY A 80 -10.14 11.87 -13.32
CA GLY A 80 -10.06 12.72 -14.54
C GLY A 80 -9.31 14.04 -14.36
N VAL A 81 -8.74 14.31 -13.18
CA VAL A 81 -8.08 15.58 -12.83
C VAL A 81 -6.58 15.37 -12.73
N ASP A 82 -5.80 16.09 -13.54
CA ASP A 82 -4.32 16.01 -13.51
C ASP A 82 -3.78 16.80 -12.30
N ARG A 83 -3.74 16.12 -11.16
CA ARG A 83 -3.34 16.67 -9.88
C ARG A 83 -2.63 15.62 -9.02
N ARG A 84 -1.44 15.98 -8.53
CA ARG A 84 -0.66 15.11 -7.64
C ARG A 84 -1.11 15.21 -6.18
N ILE A 85 -1.32 14.08 -5.53
CA ILE A 85 -1.77 14.00 -4.13
C ILE A 85 -0.78 14.69 -3.19
N ALA A 86 0.51 14.40 -3.31
CA ALA A 86 1.55 15.00 -2.45
C ALA A 86 1.71 16.53 -2.60
N GLN A 87 1.14 17.13 -3.65
CA GLN A 87 1.15 18.58 -3.90
C GLN A 87 -0.18 19.25 -3.55
N SER A 88 -1.20 18.48 -3.13
CA SER A 88 -2.56 18.92 -2.87
C SER A 88 -2.92 18.82 -1.40
N THR A 89 -3.77 19.72 -0.93
CA THR A 89 -4.42 19.60 0.38
C THR A 89 -5.54 18.55 0.35
N LEU A 90 -5.96 18.05 1.50
CA LEU A 90 -7.12 17.16 1.60
C LEU A 90 -8.37 17.76 0.92
N ALA A 91 -8.63 19.04 1.12
CA ALA A 91 -9.79 19.72 0.52
C ALA A 91 -9.74 19.66 -1.02
N GLU A 92 -8.56 19.86 -1.61
CA GLU A 92 -8.38 19.79 -3.06
C GLU A 92 -8.50 18.35 -3.60
N VAL A 93 -8.03 17.35 -2.85
CA VAL A 93 -8.17 15.92 -3.19
C VAL A 93 -9.64 15.51 -3.14
N ARG A 94 -10.36 15.89 -2.08
CA ARG A 94 -11.78 15.53 -1.89
C ARG A 94 -12.75 16.29 -2.81
N ALA A 95 -12.31 17.34 -3.47
CA ALA A 95 -13.10 17.98 -4.52
C ALA A 95 -13.20 17.13 -5.81
N CYS A 96 -12.46 16.01 -5.89
CA CYS A 96 -12.42 15.13 -7.05
C CYS A 96 -13.20 13.84 -6.76
N HIS A 97 -14.14 13.50 -7.67
CA HIS A 97 -14.98 12.30 -7.57
C HIS A 97 -14.31 11.09 -8.21
N LEU A 98 -14.45 9.94 -7.57
CA LEU A 98 -13.89 8.66 -8.07
C LEU A 98 -14.77 8.10 -9.20
N SER A 99 -14.19 7.90 -10.38
CA SER A 99 -14.82 7.23 -11.54
C SER A 99 -16.22 7.77 -11.90
N GLY A 100 -16.47 9.07 -11.66
CA GLY A 100 -17.76 9.71 -11.98
C GLY A 100 -18.91 9.32 -11.03
N THR A 101 -18.62 8.73 -9.88
CA THR A 101 -19.59 8.45 -8.80
C THR A 101 -19.62 9.59 -7.78
N ASP A 102 -20.49 9.50 -6.76
CA ASP A 102 -20.49 10.43 -5.62
C ASP A 102 -19.39 10.15 -4.59
N GLU A 103 -18.63 9.06 -4.76
CA GLU A 103 -17.51 8.71 -3.89
C GLU A 103 -16.31 9.65 -4.12
N VAL A 104 -15.65 10.01 -3.03
CA VAL A 104 -14.43 10.82 -3.03
C VAL A 104 -13.27 10.03 -2.46
N VAL A 105 -12.04 10.50 -2.67
CA VAL A 105 -10.85 9.88 -2.07
C VAL A 105 -11.00 9.90 -0.55
N PRO A 106 -11.06 8.72 0.12
CA PRO A 106 -11.23 8.67 1.57
C PRO A 106 -9.92 8.99 2.29
N THR A 107 -10.02 9.49 3.50
CA THR A 107 -8.89 9.51 4.42
C THR A 107 -8.61 8.11 4.95
N PHE A 108 -7.38 7.86 5.36
CA PHE A 108 -7.01 6.58 5.97
C PHE A 108 -7.79 6.32 7.27
N ASP A 109 -8.05 7.37 8.06
CA ASP A 109 -8.86 7.28 9.28
C ASP A 109 -10.30 6.82 8.98
N GLU A 110 -10.95 7.38 7.95
CA GLU A 110 -12.28 6.94 7.50
C GLU A 110 -12.31 5.47 7.08
N VAL A 111 -11.25 5.00 6.43
CA VAL A 111 -11.12 3.58 6.03
C VAL A 111 -10.94 2.69 7.26
N LEU A 112 -10.05 3.06 8.20
CA LEU A 112 -9.85 2.29 9.43
C LEU A 112 -11.14 2.19 10.26
N GLU A 113 -11.93 3.27 10.34
CA GLU A 113 -13.24 3.26 10.97
C GLU A 113 -14.24 2.34 10.24
N ALA A 114 -14.31 2.45 8.90
CA ALA A 114 -15.21 1.63 8.08
C ALA A 114 -14.91 0.14 8.18
N VAL A 115 -13.62 -0.25 8.25
CA VAL A 115 -13.20 -1.64 8.42
C VAL A 115 -13.38 -2.12 9.86
N GLY A 116 -13.06 -1.29 10.85
CA GLY A 116 -13.28 -1.56 12.27
C GLY A 116 -12.59 -2.81 12.81
N GLY A 117 -11.48 -3.22 12.22
CA GLY A 117 -10.73 -4.42 12.64
C GLY A 117 -11.39 -5.77 12.26
N ARG A 118 -12.48 -5.76 11.49
CA ARG A 118 -13.26 -6.96 11.16
C ARG A 118 -12.57 -7.92 10.21
N VAL A 119 -11.70 -7.40 9.35
CA VAL A 119 -10.90 -8.16 8.38
C VAL A 119 -9.45 -7.67 8.40
N PRO A 120 -8.46 -8.50 8.01
CA PRO A 120 -7.07 -8.07 7.97
C PRO A 120 -6.80 -7.07 6.83
N LEU A 121 -5.82 -6.19 7.06
CA LEU A 121 -5.38 -5.18 6.11
C LEU A 121 -3.95 -5.45 5.63
N ILE A 122 -3.73 -5.29 4.33
CA ILE A 122 -2.43 -5.08 3.71
C ILE A 122 -2.37 -3.60 3.31
N VAL A 123 -1.45 -2.87 3.91
CA VAL A 123 -1.32 -1.42 3.73
C VAL A 123 -0.08 -1.12 2.89
N GLU A 124 -0.29 -0.80 1.60
CA GLU A 124 0.80 -0.36 0.74
C GLU A 124 1.14 1.12 0.99
N LEU A 125 2.40 1.40 1.30
CA LEU A 125 2.89 2.76 1.48
C LEU A 125 3.45 3.31 0.16
N LYS A 126 2.78 4.31 -0.39
CA LYS A 126 3.18 5.02 -1.63
C LYS A 126 4.13 6.17 -1.30
N VAL A 127 5.43 5.88 -1.32
CA VAL A 127 6.46 6.88 -0.98
C VAL A 127 6.73 7.80 -2.15
N GLU A 128 6.35 9.07 -2.04
CA GLU A 128 6.61 10.08 -3.07
C GLU A 128 7.70 11.09 -2.66
N GLN A 129 7.74 11.49 -1.39
CA GLN A 129 8.63 12.54 -0.92
C GLN A 129 9.43 12.09 0.31
N ASN A 130 8.86 12.25 1.50
CA ASN A 130 9.53 11.99 2.77
C ASN A 130 9.05 10.67 3.38
N VAL A 131 9.93 9.67 3.35
CA VAL A 131 9.67 8.33 3.90
C VAL A 131 9.33 8.39 5.38
N ASP A 132 10.13 9.13 6.16
CA ASP A 132 9.95 9.19 7.62
C ASP A 132 8.58 9.76 7.98
N SER A 133 8.14 10.81 7.28
CA SER A 133 6.85 11.44 7.58
C SER A 133 5.65 10.57 7.20
N LEU A 134 5.72 9.80 6.11
CA LEU A 134 4.67 8.86 5.74
C LEU A 134 4.64 7.67 6.72
N CYS A 135 5.78 7.03 6.95
CA CYS A 135 5.88 5.85 7.80
C CYS A 135 5.50 6.14 9.25
N SER A 136 5.95 7.29 9.81
CA SER A 136 5.59 7.68 11.18
C SER A 136 4.10 7.98 11.31
N ALA A 137 3.49 8.69 10.33
CA ALA A 137 2.07 9.00 10.35
C ALA A 137 1.21 7.72 10.25
N VAL A 138 1.55 6.79 9.35
CA VAL A 138 0.84 5.50 9.25
C VAL A 138 1.00 4.70 10.54
N ARG A 139 2.22 4.59 11.09
CA ARG A 139 2.46 3.88 12.35
C ARG A 139 1.64 4.47 13.50
N GLU A 140 1.58 5.79 13.62
CA GLU A 140 0.80 6.49 14.66
C GLU A 140 -0.69 6.14 14.59
N ARG A 141 -1.30 6.14 13.38
CA ARG A 141 -2.71 5.74 13.21
C ARG A 141 -2.94 4.27 13.55
N MET A 142 -2.04 3.40 13.08
CA MET A 142 -2.16 1.96 13.27
C MET A 142 -1.90 1.49 14.72
N GLN A 143 -1.25 2.29 15.57
CA GLN A 143 -1.11 1.99 17.01
C GLN A 143 -2.46 1.92 17.74
N HIS A 144 -3.47 2.61 17.24
CA HIS A 144 -4.83 2.65 17.80
C HIS A 144 -5.81 1.73 17.06
N TYR A 145 -5.34 1.04 16.03
CA TYR A 145 -6.16 0.12 15.26
C TYR A 145 -6.09 -1.30 15.83
N ASN A 146 -7.24 -1.85 16.20
CA ASN A 146 -7.32 -3.17 16.86
C ASN A 146 -7.40 -4.35 15.87
N GLY A 147 -7.31 -4.10 14.56
CA GLY A 147 -7.33 -5.12 13.53
C GLY A 147 -5.96 -5.71 13.22
N LEU A 148 -5.97 -6.90 12.60
CA LEU A 148 -4.77 -7.51 12.06
C LEU A 148 -4.32 -6.74 10.80
N TRP A 149 -3.02 -6.46 10.68
CA TRP A 149 -2.49 -5.79 9.51
C TRP A 149 -1.02 -6.10 9.27
N CYS A 150 -0.60 -5.88 8.04
CA CYS A 150 0.80 -5.79 7.65
C CYS A 150 1.01 -4.59 6.72
N MET A 151 2.27 -4.17 6.57
CA MET A 151 2.61 -3.15 5.60
C MET A 151 3.37 -3.73 4.41
N GLU A 152 3.25 -3.07 3.26
CA GLU A 152 4.11 -3.34 2.12
C GLU A 152 4.49 -2.06 1.39
N SER A 153 5.54 -2.11 0.59
CA SER A 153 5.94 -0.99 -0.26
C SER A 153 6.90 -1.44 -1.36
N PHE A 154 6.84 -0.77 -2.51
CA PHE A 154 7.90 -0.81 -3.53
C PHE A 154 9.15 -0.05 -3.11
N ASP A 155 9.05 0.90 -2.17
CA ASP A 155 10.20 1.64 -1.67
C ASP A 155 10.87 0.90 -0.50
N PRO A 156 12.12 0.39 -0.67
CA PRO A 156 12.82 -0.34 0.38
C PRO A 156 13.10 0.51 1.61
N ARG A 157 13.11 1.84 1.47
CA ARG A 157 13.33 2.74 2.60
C ARG A 157 12.16 2.69 3.58
N ALA A 158 10.92 2.51 3.11
CA ALA A 158 9.74 2.33 3.96
C ALA A 158 9.83 1.00 4.73
N VAL A 159 10.18 -0.09 4.04
CA VAL A 159 10.37 -1.41 4.66
C VAL A 159 11.48 -1.37 5.72
N GLN A 160 12.60 -0.71 5.41
CA GLN A 160 13.71 -0.51 6.34
C GLN A 160 13.30 0.35 7.54
N TRP A 161 12.50 1.41 7.31
CA TRP A 161 11.99 2.26 8.38
C TRP A 161 11.17 1.45 9.39
N PHE A 162 10.21 0.65 8.93
CA PHE A 162 9.41 -0.23 9.78
C PHE A 162 10.25 -1.31 10.46
N ARG A 163 11.26 -1.85 9.78
CA ARG A 163 12.20 -2.79 10.40
C ARG A 163 12.89 -2.20 11.62
N LYS A 164 13.25 -0.91 11.56
CA LYS A 164 13.97 -0.22 12.63
C LYS A 164 13.04 0.29 13.73
N ASN A 165 11.90 0.87 13.35
CA ASN A 165 11.06 1.65 14.28
C ASN A 165 9.80 0.91 14.76
N ALA A 166 9.40 -0.16 14.06
CA ALA A 166 8.25 -1.01 14.38
C ALA A 166 8.54 -2.48 14.02
N PRO A 167 9.57 -3.11 14.63
CA PRO A 167 10.03 -4.44 14.25
C PRO A 167 8.96 -5.53 14.45
N GLU A 168 7.95 -5.29 15.27
CA GLU A 168 6.80 -6.16 15.51
C GLU A 168 5.86 -6.26 14.29
N ILE A 169 5.82 -5.27 13.42
CA ILE A 169 4.94 -5.24 12.25
C ILE A 169 5.49 -6.15 11.15
N ILE A 170 4.60 -6.96 10.56
CA ILE A 170 4.91 -7.77 9.38
C ILE A 170 5.07 -6.85 8.18
N ARG A 171 6.13 -7.09 7.38
CA ARG A 171 6.52 -6.24 6.26
C ARG A 171 6.66 -7.05 4.99
N GLY A 172 6.14 -6.52 3.89
CA GLY A 172 6.31 -7.00 2.53
C GLY A 172 7.17 -6.04 1.70
N GLN A 173 8.16 -6.57 0.99
CA GLN A 173 8.85 -5.84 -0.07
C GLN A 173 8.21 -6.18 -1.40
N LEU A 174 7.60 -5.19 -2.05
CA LEU A 174 7.07 -5.35 -3.40
C LEU A 174 8.18 -5.19 -4.44
N ALA A 175 8.10 -5.99 -5.49
CA ALA A 175 9.03 -5.93 -6.62
C ALA A 175 8.27 -6.05 -7.94
N PHE A 176 8.79 -5.39 -8.97
CA PHE A 176 8.24 -5.54 -10.32
C PHE A 176 8.66 -6.89 -10.91
N GLY A 177 7.73 -7.59 -11.56
CA GLY A 177 8.06 -8.75 -12.35
C GLY A 177 9.04 -8.42 -13.50
N LEU A 178 9.80 -9.41 -13.95
CA LEU A 178 10.81 -9.28 -15.04
C LEU A 178 10.19 -8.92 -16.41
N GLY A 179 8.85 -8.96 -16.55
CA GLY A 179 8.13 -8.67 -17.80
C GLY A 179 7.24 -7.44 -17.68
N GLY A 180 6.98 -6.78 -18.79
CA GLY A 180 5.93 -5.77 -19.01
C GLY A 180 5.96 -4.50 -18.15
N GLU A 181 5.71 -4.59 -16.85
CA GLU A 181 5.57 -3.41 -15.98
C GLU A 181 6.87 -2.63 -15.74
N ALA A 182 8.00 -3.33 -15.60
CA ALA A 182 9.30 -2.68 -15.47
C ALA A 182 9.68 -1.89 -16.73
N ALA A 183 9.29 -2.40 -17.90
CA ALA A 183 9.51 -1.72 -19.19
C ALA A 183 8.67 -0.44 -19.32
N HIS A 184 7.43 -0.43 -18.82
CA HIS A 184 6.55 0.76 -18.84
C HIS A 184 7.08 1.90 -17.95
N LYS A 185 7.85 1.58 -16.90
CA LYS A 185 8.49 2.58 -16.01
C LYS A 185 9.94 2.93 -16.45
N GLY A 186 10.37 2.48 -17.63
CA GLY A 186 11.71 2.79 -18.16
C GLY A 186 12.88 2.11 -17.44
N VAL A 187 12.61 1.14 -16.58
CA VAL A 187 13.65 0.37 -15.88
C VAL A 187 14.11 -0.78 -16.75
N LYS A 188 15.43 -0.86 -17.01
CA LYS A 188 15.98 -1.97 -17.77
C LYS A 188 15.73 -3.29 -17.04
N PRO A 189 15.32 -4.39 -17.75
CA PRO A 189 14.95 -5.65 -17.11
C PRO A 189 16.01 -6.23 -16.17
N LEU A 190 17.29 -6.08 -16.52
CA LEU A 190 18.40 -6.54 -15.69
C LEU A 190 18.53 -5.74 -14.38
N THR A 191 18.30 -4.43 -14.45
CA THR A 191 18.34 -3.54 -13.27
C THR A 191 17.15 -3.82 -12.35
N ALA A 192 15.95 -4.03 -12.89
CA ALA A 192 14.78 -4.44 -12.13
C ALA A 192 14.99 -5.78 -11.42
N PHE A 193 15.60 -6.75 -12.10
CA PHE A 193 15.98 -8.04 -11.51
C PHE A 193 16.93 -7.88 -10.33
N PHE A 194 18.02 -7.13 -10.49
CA PHE A 194 19.00 -6.92 -9.41
C PHE A 194 18.36 -6.16 -8.23
N ILE A 195 17.58 -5.13 -8.50
CA ILE A 195 16.89 -4.36 -7.45
C ILE A 195 15.89 -5.27 -6.71
N SER A 196 15.02 -6.01 -7.40
CA SER A 196 14.05 -6.90 -6.75
C SER A 196 14.72 -7.97 -5.90
N THR A 197 15.86 -8.50 -6.35
CA THR A 197 16.61 -9.52 -5.63
C THR A 197 17.31 -8.96 -4.39
N LEU A 198 17.91 -7.75 -4.48
CA LEU A 198 18.53 -7.07 -3.34
C LEU A 198 17.51 -6.66 -2.26
N MET A 199 16.31 -6.30 -2.69
CA MET A 199 15.24 -5.81 -1.80
C MET A 199 14.63 -6.88 -0.89
N GLN A 200 14.78 -8.17 -1.22
CA GLN A 200 14.29 -9.27 -0.38
C GLN A 200 15.04 -9.38 0.97
N HIS A 201 16.17 -8.72 1.12
CA HIS A 201 16.99 -8.73 2.35
C HIS A 201 16.90 -7.44 3.17
N VAL A 202 16.12 -6.45 2.73
CA VAL A 202 15.84 -5.22 3.48
C VAL A 202 14.71 -5.45 4.44
#